data_0ba4ed7c5f9810c4470affa1cb61921b
#
_entry.id   0ba4ed7c5f9810c4470affa1cb61921b
#
_cell.length_a   1.000
_cell.length_b   1.000
_cell.length_c   1.000
_cell.angle_alpha   90.00
_cell.angle_beta   90.00
_cell.angle_gamma   90.00
#
_symmetry.space_group_name_H-M   'P 1'
#
loop_
_entity.id
_entity.type
_entity.pdbx_description
1 polymer ?
#
loop_
_entity_poly.entity_id
_entity_poly.type
_entity_poly.pdbx_seq_one_letter_code
_entity_poly.pdbx_strand_id
1 'polypeptide(L)'
;HNASAAQAIVDTAMQYLGVPYVWGGTSPDVGFDCSGLVYYSYGQHGYSLNRVAQSMYYNGVDVDLNDLQAGDILLFGSSVYNIWHAALYIGGGNFIHAPYSGAVVSIQSLSSTAGMRLVAARRIV
;
A
#
# COMPACT_ATOMS: atom_id res chain seq x y z
N HIS A 1 -1.64 7.38 -16.36
CA HIS A 1 -0.75 6.48 -15.61
C HIS A 1 0.69 6.60 -16.11
N ASN A 2 1.61 6.86 -15.18
CA ASN A 2 3.04 6.91 -15.49
C ASN A 2 3.70 5.63 -14.97
N ALA A 3 3.90 4.67 -15.84
CA ALA A 3 4.42 3.36 -15.47
C ALA A 3 5.85 3.43 -14.88
N SER A 4 6.71 4.33 -15.40
CA SER A 4 8.08 4.48 -14.88
C SER A 4 8.09 5.05 -13.46
N ALA A 5 7.28 6.06 -13.19
CA ALA A 5 7.15 6.64 -11.85
C ALA A 5 6.55 5.63 -10.88
N ALA A 6 5.54 4.88 -11.31
CA ALA A 6 4.91 3.84 -10.51
C ALA A 6 5.91 2.74 -10.14
N GLN A 7 6.70 2.29 -11.11
CA GLN A 7 7.71 1.25 -10.86
C GLN A 7 8.79 1.72 -9.88
N ALA A 8 9.20 2.98 -9.96
CA ALA A 8 10.17 3.55 -9.02
C ALA A 8 9.66 3.52 -7.58
N ILE A 9 8.37 3.79 -7.38
CA ILE A 9 7.74 3.74 -6.07
C ILE A 9 7.66 2.30 -5.56
N VAL A 10 7.28 1.36 -6.43
CA VAL A 10 7.28 -0.07 -6.11
C VAL A 10 8.68 -0.54 -5.71
N ASP A 11 9.70 -0.18 -6.49
CA ASP A 11 11.09 -0.55 -6.20
C ASP A 11 11.54 -0.02 -4.84
N THR A 12 11.12 1.18 -4.48
CA THR A 12 11.41 1.76 -3.16
C THR A 12 10.78 0.91 -2.05
N ALA A 13 9.50 0.57 -2.16
CA ALA A 13 8.83 -0.27 -1.16
C ALA A 13 9.48 -1.65 -1.04
N MET A 14 9.90 -2.24 -2.14
CA MET A 14 10.55 -3.55 -2.18
C MET A 14 11.87 -3.60 -1.42
N GLN A 15 12.55 -2.47 -1.25
CA GLN A 15 13.77 -2.39 -0.45
C GLN A 15 13.52 -2.68 1.03
N TYR A 16 12.29 -2.56 1.49
CA TYR A 16 11.94 -2.68 2.91
C TYR A 16 11.34 -4.02 3.28
N LEU A 17 11.37 -5.00 2.38
CA LEU A 17 11.00 -6.38 2.72
C LEU A 17 11.75 -6.83 3.96
N GLY A 18 11.04 -7.41 4.92
CA GLY A 18 11.62 -7.88 6.18
C GLY A 18 11.65 -6.85 7.30
N VAL A 19 11.34 -5.59 7.04
CA VAL A 19 11.26 -4.55 8.07
C VAL A 19 10.08 -4.83 9.00
N PRO A 20 10.26 -4.79 10.33
CA PRO A 20 9.18 -5.10 11.26
C PRO A 20 8.00 -4.13 11.18
N TYR A 21 6.80 -4.66 11.39
CA TYR A 21 5.62 -3.83 11.61
C TYR A 21 5.74 -3.10 12.94
N VAL A 22 5.51 -1.79 12.92
CA VAL A 22 5.46 -0.96 14.14
C VAL A 22 4.27 -0.02 14.02
N TRP A 23 3.38 -0.06 14.99
CA TRP A 23 2.22 0.84 15.05
C TRP A 23 2.68 2.31 14.98
N GLY A 24 2.11 3.06 14.03
CA GLY A 24 2.48 4.45 13.82
C GLY A 24 3.81 4.65 13.09
N GLY A 25 4.49 3.57 12.70
CA GLY A 25 5.79 3.64 12.04
C GLY A 25 5.71 4.14 10.60
N THR A 26 6.66 5.01 10.24
CA THR A 26 6.74 5.62 8.90
C THR A 26 8.15 5.65 8.34
N SER A 27 9.08 4.91 8.93
CA SER A 27 10.47 4.89 8.46
C SER A 27 11.10 3.51 8.61
N PRO A 28 12.09 3.17 7.78
CA PRO A 28 12.76 1.87 7.88
C PRO A 28 13.54 1.70 9.17
N ASP A 29 13.98 2.78 9.81
CA ASP A 29 14.72 2.72 11.07
C ASP A 29 13.85 2.33 12.26
N VAL A 30 12.59 2.72 12.23
CA VAL A 30 11.62 2.44 13.29
C VAL A 30 10.80 1.20 12.94
N GLY A 31 10.38 1.08 11.71
CA GLY A 31 9.41 0.12 11.21
C GLY A 31 8.23 0.83 10.57
N PHE A 32 7.34 0.06 9.97
CA PHE A 32 6.17 0.60 9.27
C PHE A 32 4.88 0.00 9.80
N ASP A 33 3.83 0.80 9.89
CA ASP A 33 2.47 0.25 9.86
C ASP A 33 2.02 0.14 8.39
N CYS A 34 0.78 -0.33 8.16
CA CYS A 34 0.32 -0.64 6.80
C CYS A 34 0.34 0.60 5.89
N SER A 35 -0.28 1.69 6.33
CA SER A 35 -0.30 2.94 5.57
C SER A 35 1.05 3.65 5.61
N GLY A 36 1.84 3.45 6.66
CA GLY A 36 3.18 4.03 6.80
C GLY A 36 4.14 3.60 5.70
N LEU A 37 4.10 2.33 5.31
CA LEU A 37 4.90 1.82 4.20
C LEU A 37 4.53 2.53 2.89
N VAL A 38 3.25 2.64 2.59
CA VAL A 38 2.75 3.31 1.38
C VAL A 38 3.09 4.80 1.43
N TYR A 39 2.81 5.44 2.56
CA TYR A 39 3.10 6.85 2.81
C TYR A 39 4.57 7.18 2.58
N TYR A 40 5.47 6.39 3.17
CA TYR A 40 6.92 6.60 3.06
C TYR A 40 7.42 6.35 1.64
N SER A 41 6.97 5.28 0.99
CA SER A 41 7.42 4.92 -0.35
C SER A 41 7.06 6.00 -1.37
N TYR A 42 5.84 6.52 -1.33
CA TYR A 42 5.44 7.66 -2.15
C TYR A 42 6.17 8.94 -1.75
N GLY A 43 6.38 9.16 -0.46
CA GLY A 43 7.06 10.33 0.07
C GLY A 43 8.49 10.46 -0.43
N GLN A 44 9.20 9.36 -0.64
CA GLN A 44 10.56 9.37 -1.18
C GLN A 44 10.63 9.88 -2.62
N HIS A 45 9.50 9.93 -3.30
CA HIS A 45 9.40 10.41 -4.69
C HIS A 45 8.63 11.74 -4.79
N GLY A 46 8.44 12.42 -3.65
CA GLY A 46 7.85 13.76 -3.61
C GLY A 46 6.33 13.80 -3.55
N TYR A 47 5.67 12.67 -3.33
CA TYR A 47 4.20 12.60 -3.22
C TYR A 47 3.78 12.56 -1.76
N SER A 48 3.00 13.55 -1.33
CA SER A 48 2.43 13.62 0.02
C SER A 48 1.05 12.99 0.03
N LEU A 49 0.94 11.79 0.60
CA LEU A 49 -0.33 11.11 0.78
C LEU A 49 -0.93 11.45 2.14
N ASN A 50 -2.23 11.23 2.30
CA ASN A 50 -2.83 11.19 3.62
C ASN A 50 -2.24 10.03 4.43
N ARG A 51 -2.16 10.19 5.75
CA ARG A 51 -1.32 9.31 6.59
C ARG A 51 -1.94 7.96 6.90
N VAL A 52 -3.27 7.88 7.04
CA VAL A 52 -3.93 6.65 7.47
C VAL A 52 -4.72 6.01 6.33
N ALA A 53 -4.94 4.70 6.42
CA ALA A 53 -5.55 3.93 5.35
C ALA A 53 -6.90 4.50 4.91
N GLN A 54 -7.80 4.83 5.85
CA GLN A 54 -9.11 5.38 5.51
C GLN A 54 -9.00 6.69 4.72
N SER A 55 -8.08 7.56 5.11
CA SER A 55 -7.92 8.87 4.44
C SER A 55 -7.22 8.77 3.09
N MET A 56 -6.50 7.68 2.83
CA MET A 56 -5.90 7.43 1.51
C MET A 56 -6.95 7.22 0.42
N TYR A 57 -8.18 6.92 0.79
CA TYR A 57 -9.30 6.84 -0.14
C TYR A 57 -9.53 8.16 -0.90
N TYR A 58 -9.06 9.27 -0.36
CA TYR A 58 -9.20 10.59 -0.97
C TYR A 58 -7.96 11.03 -1.76
N ASN A 59 -6.93 10.19 -1.84
CA ASN A 59 -5.75 10.47 -2.66
C ASN A 59 -5.95 9.93 -4.09
N GLY A 60 -5.43 10.68 -5.06
CA GLY A 60 -5.42 10.27 -6.47
C GLY A 60 -6.82 10.08 -7.07
N VAL A 61 -6.91 9.16 -8.01
CA VAL A 61 -8.15 8.84 -8.71
C VAL A 61 -8.56 7.39 -8.46
N ASP A 62 -9.87 7.13 -8.57
CA ASP A 62 -10.41 5.79 -8.40
C ASP A 62 -9.94 4.86 -9.53
N VAL A 63 -9.72 3.60 -9.18
CA VAL A 63 -9.31 2.56 -10.12
C VAL A 63 -10.28 1.40 -10.02
N ASP A 64 -10.73 0.91 -11.19
CA ASP A 64 -11.51 -0.32 -11.26
C ASP A 64 -10.66 -1.48 -10.73
N LEU A 65 -11.24 -2.29 -9.85
CA LEU A 65 -10.52 -3.40 -9.21
C LEU A 65 -10.11 -4.51 -10.20
N ASN A 66 -10.67 -4.49 -11.41
CA ASN A 66 -10.27 -5.37 -12.50
C ASN A 66 -9.19 -4.78 -13.41
N ASP A 67 -8.73 -3.56 -13.12
CA ASP A 67 -7.76 -2.83 -13.95
C ASP A 67 -6.58 -2.32 -13.11
N LEU A 68 -6.12 -3.13 -12.17
CA LEU A 68 -5.01 -2.77 -11.28
C LEU A 68 -3.69 -2.74 -12.04
N GLN A 69 -2.87 -1.72 -11.72
CA GLN A 69 -1.52 -1.59 -12.24
C GLN A 69 -0.53 -1.34 -11.11
N ALA A 70 0.72 -1.77 -11.31
CA ALA A 70 1.78 -1.57 -10.31
C ALA A 70 1.84 -0.11 -9.88
N GLY A 71 1.94 0.13 -8.58
CA GLY A 71 1.90 1.46 -7.98
C GLY A 71 0.54 1.87 -7.44
N ASP A 72 -0.53 1.15 -7.79
CA ASP A 72 -1.85 1.44 -7.24
C ASP A 72 -1.87 1.16 -5.73
N ILE A 73 -2.54 2.04 -4.98
CA ILE A 73 -2.77 1.84 -3.55
C ILE A 73 -4.00 0.97 -3.40
N LEU A 74 -3.84 -0.16 -2.70
CA LEU A 74 -4.94 -1.08 -2.41
C LEU A 74 -5.48 -0.80 -1.01
N LEU A 75 -6.80 -0.69 -0.90
CA LEU A 75 -7.47 -0.39 0.36
C LEU A 75 -8.42 -1.52 0.71
N PHE A 76 -8.25 -2.07 1.91
CA PHE A 76 -9.00 -3.21 2.43
C PHE A 76 -9.86 -2.77 3.60
N GLY A 77 -11.05 -3.32 3.66
CA GLY A 77 -11.98 -3.01 4.73
C GLY A 77 -13.31 -3.71 4.52
N SER A 78 -14.33 -3.32 5.30
CA SER A 78 -15.68 -3.81 5.10
C SER A 78 -16.43 -3.05 4.00
N SER A 79 -16.08 -1.78 3.80
CA SER A 79 -16.62 -0.92 2.75
C SER A 79 -15.67 0.28 2.56
N VAL A 80 -15.94 1.14 1.59
CA VAL A 80 -15.17 2.38 1.39
C VAL A 80 -15.31 3.36 2.56
N TYR A 81 -16.28 3.15 3.44
CA TYR A 81 -16.47 3.95 4.64
C TYR A 81 -15.79 3.37 5.87
N ASN A 82 -15.20 2.18 5.76
CA ASN A 82 -14.54 1.51 6.86
C ASN A 82 -13.31 0.73 6.34
N ILE A 83 -12.25 1.47 6.06
CA ILE A 83 -10.99 0.96 5.56
C ILE A 83 -9.99 0.91 6.71
N TRP A 84 -9.38 -0.25 6.95
CA TRP A 84 -8.41 -0.42 8.03
C TRP A 84 -7.04 -0.90 7.57
N HIS A 85 -6.84 -1.21 6.29
CA HIS A 85 -5.57 -1.70 5.79
C HIS A 85 -5.26 -1.09 4.43
N ALA A 86 -4.00 -0.79 4.20
CA ALA A 86 -3.49 -0.28 2.94
C ALA A 86 -2.30 -1.12 2.50
N ALA A 87 -2.14 -1.28 1.19
CA ALA A 87 -1.03 -1.99 0.57
C ALA A 87 -0.69 -1.35 -0.76
N LEU A 88 0.43 -1.75 -1.34
CA LEU A 88 0.89 -1.27 -2.64
C LEU A 88 0.87 -2.43 -3.63
N TYR A 89 0.12 -2.28 -4.72
CA TYR A 89 0.09 -3.28 -5.78
C TYR A 89 1.42 -3.26 -6.54
N ILE A 90 2.03 -4.43 -6.71
CA ILE A 90 3.34 -4.53 -7.36
C ILE A 90 3.26 -5.19 -8.74
N GLY A 91 2.05 -5.50 -9.22
CA GLY A 91 1.83 -6.21 -10.47
C GLY A 91 1.70 -7.71 -10.28
N GLY A 92 1.30 -8.41 -11.33
CA GLY A 92 1.23 -9.86 -11.33
C GLY A 92 0.27 -10.50 -10.33
N GLY A 93 -0.71 -9.72 -9.83
CA GLY A 93 -1.65 -10.20 -8.81
C GLY A 93 -1.12 -10.17 -7.40
N ASN A 94 0.00 -9.48 -7.14
CA ASN A 94 0.66 -9.43 -5.83
C ASN A 94 0.71 -8.01 -5.28
N PHE A 95 0.80 -7.90 -3.95
CA PHE A 95 0.98 -6.61 -3.28
C PHE A 95 2.01 -6.75 -2.16
N ILE A 96 2.64 -5.61 -1.82
CA ILE A 96 3.55 -5.49 -0.68
C ILE A 96 2.85 -4.72 0.43
N HIS A 97 2.99 -5.19 1.66
CA HIS A 97 2.36 -4.56 2.81
C HIS A 97 3.10 -4.83 4.13
N ALA A 98 2.83 -3.99 5.12
CA ALA A 98 3.17 -4.23 6.51
C ALA A 98 1.89 -4.71 7.20
N PRO A 99 1.73 -6.03 7.47
CA PRO A 99 0.41 -6.60 7.74
C PRO A 99 -0.13 -6.35 9.15
N TYR A 100 0.66 -6.61 10.19
CA TYR A 100 0.22 -6.51 11.59
C TYR A 100 1.40 -6.67 12.56
N SER A 101 1.17 -6.35 13.84
CA SER A 101 2.20 -6.47 14.88
C SER A 101 2.71 -7.90 15.00
N GLY A 102 4.03 -8.05 15.04
CA GLY A 102 4.70 -9.35 15.09
C GLY A 102 5.10 -9.88 13.73
N ALA A 103 4.62 -9.25 12.65
CA ALA A 103 4.99 -9.60 11.27
C ALA A 103 5.97 -8.60 10.70
N VAL A 104 6.42 -8.86 9.47
CA VAL A 104 7.34 -7.99 8.73
C VAL A 104 6.71 -7.60 7.40
N VAL A 105 7.27 -6.56 6.77
CA VAL A 105 6.91 -6.20 5.40
C VAL A 105 7.12 -7.41 4.50
N SER A 106 6.08 -7.77 3.75
CA SER A 106 6.07 -9.00 2.95
C SER A 106 5.20 -8.83 1.71
N ILE A 107 5.34 -9.78 0.77
CA ILE A 107 4.52 -9.85 -0.43
C ILE A 107 3.43 -10.88 -0.22
N GLN A 108 2.22 -10.55 -0.67
CA GLN A 108 1.07 -11.43 -0.61
C GLN A 108 0.31 -11.40 -1.93
N SER A 109 -0.32 -12.51 -2.28
CA SER A 109 -1.18 -12.61 -3.48
C SER A 109 -2.58 -12.08 -3.18
N LEU A 110 -3.18 -11.39 -4.15
CA LEU A 110 -4.59 -11.01 -4.08
C LEU A 110 -5.54 -12.20 -4.02
N SER A 111 -5.11 -13.36 -4.49
CA SER A 111 -5.90 -14.59 -4.43
C SER A 111 -5.91 -15.22 -3.03
N SER A 112 -5.10 -14.72 -2.10
CA SER A 112 -4.94 -15.28 -0.76
C SER A 112 -4.82 -14.16 0.27
N THR A 113 -5.89 -13.39 0.45
CA THR A 113 -5.89 -12.20 1.32
C THR A 113 -6.30 -12.49 2.76
N ALA A 114 -6.43 -13.75 3.14
CA ALA A 114 -6.68 -14.19 4.52
C ALA A 114 -7.91 -13.51 5.16
N GLY A 115 -8.97 -13.35 4.38
CA GLY A 115 -10.22 -12.73 4.86
C GLY A 115 -10.28 -11.22 4.74
N MET A 116 -9.21 -10.55 4.32
CA MET A 116 -9.27 -9.14 4.01
C MET A 116 -10.02 -8.93 2.69
N ARG A 117 -10.90 -7.94 2.66
CA ARG A 117 -11.66 -7.59 1.46
C ARG A 117 -11.08 -6.33 0.83
N LEU A 118 -10.69 -6.43 -0.43
CA LEU A 118 -10.31 -5.28 -1.23
C LEU A 118 -11.56 -4.48 -1.60
N VAL A 119 -11.66 -3.24 -1.13
CA VAL A 119 -12.84 -2.40 -1.33
C VAL A 119 -12.59 -1.23 -2.27
N ALA A 120 -11.34 -0.82 -2.45
CA ALA A 120 -11.00 0.28 -3.34
C ALA A 120 -9.53 0.21 -3.75
N ALA A 121 -9.22 0.88 -4.85
CA ALA A 121 -7.86 1.15 -5.28
C ALA A 121 -7.74 2.59 -5.76
N ARG A 122 -6.60 3.21 -5.50
CA ARG A 122 -6.34 4.60 -5.87
C ARG A 122 -5.06 4.69 -6.69
N ARG A 123 -5.06 5.52 -7.72
CA ARG A 123 -3.89 5.73 -8.58
C ARG A 123 -3.40 7.15 -8.44
N ILE A 124 -2.12 7.29 -8.09
CA ILE A 124 -1.47 8.58 -7.86
C ILE A 124 -0.71 9.04 -9.11
N VAL A 125 0.00 8.10 -9.75
CA VAL A 125 0.89 8.42 -10.90
C VAL A 125 0.52 7.73 -12.20
#